data_970eb40a727f7f268c39b6b16ba19915
#
_entry.id   970eb40a727f7f268c39b6b16ba19915
#
_cell.length_a   1.000
_cell.length_b   1.000
_cell.length_c   1.000
_cell.angle_alpha   90.00
_cell.angle_beta   90.00
_cell.angle_gamma   90.00
#
_symmetry.space_group_name_H-M   'P 1'
#
loop_
_entity.id
_entity.type
_entity.pdbx_description
1 polymer ?
#
loop_
_entity_poly.entity_id
_entity_poly.type
_entity_poly.pdbx_seq_one_letter_code
_entity_poly.pdbx_strand_id
1 'polypeptide(L)'
;MDAAIAEVDSLMPCDDISWQKIADKHGVWRSTLTRRAEGKTVSHEDKIIAQQKLTPQQEDELVTYIEGLTVRHLPPTRTMIRNFAQEIAGVEVSDSWVTRFLNRHPDRLTSQWATGMDRERHNADSWRKYE
;
A
#
# COMPACT_ATOMS: atom_id res chain seq x y z
N MET A 1 -9.12 21.71 -2.94
CA MET A 1 -9.84 21.07 -4.06
C MET A 1 -10.99 20.22 -3.53
N ASP A 2 -10.75 19.33 -2.58
CA ASP A 2 -11.77 18.41 -2.04
C ASP A 2 -12.93 19.13 -1.33
N ALA A 3 -12.64 20.24 -0.63
CA ALA A 3 -13.68 21.09 -0.05
C ALA A 3 -14.60 21.75 -1.12
N ALA A 4 -14.06 22.08 -2.30
CA ALA A 4 -14.85 22.62 -3.39
C ALA A 4 -15.76 21.54 -4.02
N ILE A 5 -15.30 20.29 -4.08
CA ILE A 5 -16.10 19.16 -4.56
C ILE A 5 -17.20 18.82 -3.56
N ALA A 6 -16.86 18.75 -2.25
CA ALA A 6 -17.83 18.49 -1.20
C ALA A 6 -18.96 19.55 -1.19
N GLU A 7 -18.65 20.83 -1.49
CA GLU A 7 -19.66 21.86 -1.64
C GLU A 7 -20.55 21.62 -2.86
N VAL A 8 -19.98 21.20 -3.99
CA VAL A 8 -20.74 20.84 -5.20
C VAL A 8 -21.66 19.64 -4.94
N ASP A 9 -21.16 18.60 -4.26
CA ASP A 9 -21.91 17.39 -3.94
C ASP A 9 -23.04 17.65 -2.92
N SER A 10 -22.89 18.69 -2.11
CA SER A 10 -23.94 19.10 -1.14
C SER A 10 -25.08 19.90 -1.75
N LEU A 11 -24.93 20.42 -2.98
CA LEU A 11 -25.95 21.14 -3.70
C LEU A 11 -26.97 20.18 -4.30
N MET A 12 -28.27 20.51 -4.19
CA MET A 12 -29.33 19.70 -4.77
C MET A 12 -29.30 19.77 -6.32
N PRO A 13 -29.71 18.71 -7.03
CA PRO A 13 -29.70 18.68 -8.50
C PRO A 13 -30.54 19.76 -9.17
N CYS A 14 -31.39 20.45 -8.40
CA CYS A 14 -32.29 21.53 -8.88
C CYS A 14 -31.68 22.93 -8.69
N ASP A 15 -30.53 23.06 -8.02
CA ASP A 15 -29.91 24.36 -7.79
C ASP A 15 -29.08 24.76 -9.01
N ASP A 16 -29.18 26.04 -9.35
CA ASP A 16 -28.36 26.63 -10.45
C ASP A 16 -26.89 26.76 -9.97
N ILE A 17 -26.09 25.72 -10.24
CA ILE A 17 -24.71 25.62 -9.77
C ILE A 17 -23.87 26.67 -10.49
N SER A 18 -23.52 27.74 -9.80
CA SER A 18 -22.57 28.72 -10.32
C SER A 18 -21.12 28.23 -10.10
N TRP A 19 -20.62 27.43 -11.01
CA TRP A 19 -19.26 26.89 -11.03
C TRP A 19 -18.18 27.97 -10.83
N GLN A 20 -18.43 29.17 -11.36
CA GLN A 20 -17.47 30.29 -11.22
C GLN A 20 -17.39 30.76 -9.77
N LYS A 21 -18.53 30.94 -9.09
CA LYS A 21 -18.57 31.41 -7.69
C LYS A 21 -17.90 30.42 -6.74
N ILE A 22 -18.13 29.11 -6.94
CA ILE A 22 -17.52 28.07 -6.12
C ILE A 22 -16.01 28.01 -6.40
N ALA A 23 -15.60 28.11 -7.64
CA ALA A 23 -14.20 28.12 -8.04
C ALA A 23 -13.46 29.32 -7.43
N ASP A 24 -14.02 30.50 -7.49
CA ASP A 24 -13.45 31.73 -6.92
C ASP A 24 -13.38 31.65 -5.38
N LYS A 25 -14.43 31.13 -4.73
CA LYS A 25 -14.48 30.95 -3.28
C LYS A 25 -13.37 30.03 -2.75
N HIS A 26 -13.07 28.96 -3.48
CA HIS A 26 -12.05 27.98 -3.10
C HIS A 26 -10.69 28.19 -3.76
N GLY A 27 -10.52 29.25 -4.56
CA GLY A 27 -9.28 29.57 -5.25
C GLY A 27 -8.83 28.51 -6.26
N VAL A 28 -9.78 27.84 -6.91
CA VAL A 28 -9.52 26.78 -7.90
C VAL A 28 -9.98 27.19 -9.29
N TRP A 29 -9.39 26.62 -10.34
CA TRP A 29 -9.81 26.89 -11.71
C TRP A 29 -11.16 26.21 -12.00
N ARG A 30 -12.12 26.98 -12.53
CA ARG A 30 -13.46 26.48 -12.90
C ARG A 30 -13.39 25.19 -13.75
N SER A 31 -12.54 25.19 -14.78
CA SER A 31 -12.40 24.03 -15.69
C SER A 31 -11.91 22.77 -14.96
N THR A 32 -11.03 22.93 -13.96
CA THR A 32 -10.55 21.82 -13.16
C THR A 32 -11.64 21.30 -12.21
N LEU A 33 -12.39 22.21 -11.58
CA LEU A 33 -13.49 21.85 -10.70
C LEU A 33 -14.58 21.09 -11.45
N THR A 34 -15.01 21.60 -12.63
CA THR A 34 -16.04 20.98 -13.46
C THR A 34 -15.61 19.56 -13.91
N ARG A 35 -14.37 19.43 -14.43
CA ARG A 35 -13.86 18.11 -14.87
C ARG A 35 -13.78 17.10 -13.74
N ARG A 36 -13.50 17.55 -12.54
CA ARG A 36 -13.39 16.67 -11.38
C ARG A 36 -14.76 16.26 -10.86
N ALA A 37 -15.71 17.18 -10.79
CA ALA A 37 -17.10 16.88 -10.46
C ALA A 37 -17.78 15.96 -11.49
N GLU A 38 -17.44 16.10 -12.78
CA GLU A 38 -17.90 15.20 -13.84
C GLU A 38 -17.16 13.84 -13.85
N GLY A 39 -16.24 13.58 -12.93
CA GLY A 39 -15.46 12.34 -12.88
C GLY A 39 -14.43 12.16 -14.00
N LYS A 40 -14.21 13.20 -14.85
CA LYS A 40 -13.24 13.16 -15.95
C LYS A 40 -11.78 13.20 -15.48
N THR A 41 -11.54 13.68 -14.28
CA THR A 41 -10.21 13.73 -13.65
C THR A 41 -10.31 13.28 -12.21
N VAL A 42 -9.42 12.39 -11.82
CA VAL A 42 -9.27 11.91 -10.45
C VAL A 42 -8.17 12.66 -9.71
N SER A 43 -8.13 12.58 -8.39
CA SER A 43 -7.05 13.19 -7.61
C SER A 43 -5.70 12.57 -7.95
N HIS A 44 -4.62 13.27 -7.65
CA HIS A 44 -3.27 12.71 -7.83
C HIS A 44 -3.06 11.50 -6.92
N GLU A 45 -3.60 11.54 -5.71
CA GLU A 45 -3.56 10.46 -4.74
C GLU A 45 -4.32 9.22 -5.22
N ASP A 46 -5.55 9.38 -5.70
CA ASP A 46 -6.35 8.29 -6.27
C ASP A 46 -5.65 7.67 -7.49
N LYS A 47 -5.00 8.51 -8.31
CA LYS A 47 -4.25 8.04 -9.45
C LYS A 47 -3.02 7.23 -9.04
N ILE A 48 -2.31 7.64 -7.99
CA ILE A 48 -1.19 6.88 -7.44
C ILE A 48 -1.69 5.53 -6.90
N ILE A 49 -2.79 5.54 -6.14
CA ILE A 49 -3.39 4.31 -5.61
C ILE A 49 -3.80 3.37 -6.75
N ALA A 50 -4.46 3.90 -7.78
CA ALA A 50 -4.87 3.10 -8.94
C ALA A 50 -3.69 2.52 -9.75
N GLN A 51 -2.50 3.10 -9.65
CA GLN A 51 -1.28 2.60 -10.29
C GLN A 51 -0.52 1.57 -9.42
N GLN A 52 -0.90 1.39 -8.16
CA GLN A 52 -0.28 0.38 -7.31
C GLN A 52 -0.71 -1.02 -7.73
N LYS A 53 0.18 -1.98 -7.57
CA LYS A 53 -0.11 -3.40 -7.87
C LYS A 53 -1.06 -4.04 -6.88
N LEU A 54 -1.00 -3.60 -5.62
CA LEU A 54 -1.92 -3.96 -4.56
C LEU A 54 -2.69 -2.73 -4.11
N THR A 55 -3.94 -2.91 -3.76
CA THR A 55 -4.72 -1.86 -3.07
C THR A 55 -4.18 -1.65 -1.66
N PRO A 56 -4.41 -0.49 -1.03
CA PRO A 56 -4.00 -0.25 0.36
C PRO A 56 -4.53 -1.31 1.34
N GLN A 57 -5.75 -1.79 1.12
CA GLN A 57 -6.33 -2.86 1.92
C GLN A 57 -5.58 -4.19 1.76
N GLN A 58 -5.26 -4.58 0.54
CA GLN A 58 -4.46 -5.78 0.25
C GLN A 58 -3.04 -5.68 0.81
N GLU A 59 -2.43 -4.48 0.80
CA GLU A 59 -1.13 -4.27 1.44
C GLU A 59 -1.22 -4.47 2.95
N ASP A 60 -2.26 -3.97 3.61
CA ASP A 60 -2.45 -4.13 5.05
C ASP A 60 -2.73 -5.59 5.45
N GLU A 61 -3.52 -6.31 4.66
CA GLU A 61 -3.73 -7.76 4.82
C GLU A 61 -2.41 -8.54 4.69
N LEU A 62 -1.57 -8.20 3.71
CA LEU A 62 -0.26 -8.81 3.52
C LEU A 62 0.67 -8.52 4.71
N VAL A 63 0.69 -7.28 5.21
CA VAL A 63 1.46 -6.92 6.42
C VAL A 63 1.00 -7.75 7.62
N THR A 64 -0.30 -7.83 7.85
CA THR A 64 -0.89 -8.61 8.96
C THR A 64 -0.53 -10.12 8.85
N TYR A 65 -0.53 -10.65 7.62
CA TYR A 65 -0.12 -12.02 7.37
C TYR A 65 1.36 -12.25 7.70
N ILE A 66 2.26 -11.34 7.30
CA ILE A 66 3.69 -11.39 7.61
C ILE A 66 3.94 -11.32 9.12
N GLU A 67 3.24 -10.43 9.83
CA GLU A 67 3.29 -10.34 11.30
C GLU A 67 2.87 -11.66 11.94
N GLY A 68 1.78 -12.26 11.49
CA GLY A 68 1.29 -13.55 11.96
C GLY A 68 2.30 -14.69 11.76
N LEU A 69 3.03 -14.72 10.65
CA LEU A 69 4.11 -15.66 10.41
C LEU A 69 5.30 -15.39 11.37
N THR A 70 5.64 -14.14 11.59
CA THR A 70 6.75 -13.75 12.47
C THR A 70 6.46 -14.14 13.93
N VAL A 71 5.23 -13.95 14.41
CA VAL A 71 4.80 -14.40 15.74
C VAL A 71 4.92 -15.92 15.90
N ARG A 72 4.73 -16.67 14.82
CA ARG A 72 4.91 -18.14 14.79
C ARG A 72 6.37 -18.56 14.60
N HIS A 73 7.32 -17.64 14.70
CA HIS A 73 8.75 -17.86 14.47
C HIS A 73 9.10 -18.37 13.04
N LEU A 74 8.28 -18.00 12.04
CA LEU A 74 8.45 -18.32 10.64
C LEU A 74 8.55 -17.04 9.79
N PRO A 75 9.53 -16.14 10.03
CA PRO A 75 9.64 -14.91 9.29
C PRO A 75 9.86 -15.19 7.79
N PRO A 76 9.04 -14.62 6.90
CA PRO A 76 9.13 -14.90 5.49
C PRO A 76 10.36 -14.22 4.86
N THR A 77 10.95 -14.87 3.89
CA THR A 77 12.02 -14.28 3.06
C THR A 77 11.43 -13.27 2.06
N ARG A 78 12.26 -12.38 1.51
CA ARG A 78 11.84 -11.42 0.47
C ARG A 78 11.21 -12.12 -0.73
N THR A 79 11.73 -13.28 -1.12
CA THR A 79 11.17 -14.09 -2.22
C THR A 79 9.76 -14.60 -1.88
N MET A 80 9.53 -15.03 -0.63
CA MET A 80 8.21 -15.45 -0.18
C MET A 80 7.22 -14.28 -0.18
N ILE A 81 7.61 -13.11 0.34
CA ILE A 81 6.78 -11.89 0.31
C ILE A 81 6.42 -11.54 -1.14
N ARG A 82 7.36 -11.62 -2.07
CA ARG A 82 7.10 -11.40 -3.49
C ARG A 82 6.05 -12.37 -4.02
N ASN A 83 6.18 -13.67 -3.72
CA ASN A 83 5.25 -14.68 -4.19
C ASN A 83 3.84 -14.47 -3.61
N PHE A 84 3.72 -14.13 -2.34
CA PHE A 84 2.42 -13.79 -1.72
C PHE A 84 1.79 -12.56 -2.38
N ALA A 85 2.60 -11.50 -2.61
CA ALA A 85 2.13 -10.31 -3.30
C ALA A 85 1.66 -10.61 -4.74
N GLN A 86 2.35 -11.50 -5.48
CA GLN A 86 1.94 -11.94 -6.82
C GLN A 86 0.61 -12.68 -6.80
N GLU A 87 0.40 -13.55 -5.81
CA GLU A 87 -0.84 -14.30 -5.67
C GLU A 87 -2.03 -13.37 -5.40
N ILE A 88 -1.86 -12.39 -4.51
CA ILE A 88 -2.90 -11.40 -4.19
C ILE A 88 -3.17 -10.46 -5.37
N ALA A 89 -2.12 -9.96 -6.02
CA ALA A 89 -2.23 -9.00 -7.13
C ALA A 89 -2.68 -9.63 -8.46
N GLY A 90 -2.49 -10.96 -8.62
CA GLY A 90 -2.69 -11.66 -9.90
C GLY A 90 -1.73 -11.22 -11.02
N VAL A 91 -0.68 -10.46 -10.70
CA VAL A 91 0.32 -9.94 -11.65
C VAL A 91 1.73 -10.13 -11.10
N GLU A 92 2.71 -10.22 -11.99
CA GLU A 92 4.10 -10.38 -11.60
C GLU A 92 4.63 -9.20 -10.80
N VAL A 93 5.28 -9.48 -9.68
CA VAL A 93 5.86 -8.50 -8.75
C VAL A 93 7.39 -8.60 -8.75
N SER A 94 8.08 -7.47 -8.87
CA SER A 94 9.55 -7.41 -8.86
C SER A 94 10.13 -7.31 -7.46
N ASP A 95 11.41 -7.68 -7.28
CA ASP A 95 12.12 -7.52 -6.01
C ASP A 95 12.22 -6.04 -5.58
N SER A 96 12.30 -5.12 -6.53
CA SER A 96 12.26 -3.68 -6.26
C SER A 96 10.92 -3.23 -5.67
N TRP A 97 9.83 -3.90 -6.01
CA TRP A 97 8.53 -3.65 -5.40
C TRP A 97 8.54 -4.07 -3.92
N VAL A 98 9.11 -5.24 -3.60
CA VAL A 98 9.23 -5.71 -2.20
C VAL A 98 10.02 -4.71 -1.35
N THR A 99 11.11 -4.16 -1.89
CA THR A 99 11.89 -3.12 -1.19
C THR A 99 11.03 -1.88 -0.92
N ARG A 100 10.26 -1.42 -1.91
CA ARG A 100 9.36 -0.26 -1.75
C ARG A 100 8.21 -0.55 -0.77
N PHE A 101 7.67 -1.76 -0.80
CA PHE A 101 6.64 -2.21 0.15
C PHE A 101 7.16 -2.18 1.60
N LEU A 102 8.33 -2.77 1.87
CA LEU A 102 8.94 -2.72 3.20
C LEU A 102 9.21 -1.28 3.67
N ASN A 103 9.65 -0.40 2.76
CA ASN A 103 9.90 1.01 3.07
C ASN A 103 8.61 1.82 3.32
N ARG A 104 7.45 1.37 2.84
CA ARG A 104 6.15 1.98 3.16
C ARG A 104 5.63 1.58 4.54
N HIS A 105 6.07 0.45 5.07
CA HIS A 105 5.61 -0.08 6.36
C HIS A 105 6.76 -0.26 7.37
N PRO A 106 7.61 0.76 7.62
CA PRO A 106 8.79 0.63 8.48
C PRO A 106 8.42 0.39 9.95
N ASP A 107 7.25 0.86 10.37
CA ASP A 107 6.77 0.73 11.75
C ASP A 107 6.35 -0.71 12.10
N ARG A 108 5.90 -1.46 11.10
CA ARG A 108 5.37 -2.82 11.27
C ARG A 108 6.33 -3.90 10.79
N LEU A 109 7.12 -3.62 9.75
CA LEU A 109 8.01 -4.58 9.09
C LEU A 109 9.47 -4.14 9.18
N THR A 110 10.30 -4.98 9.80
CA THR A 110 11.75 -4.77 9.85
C THR A 110 12.46 -5.86 9.06
N SER A 111 13.27 -5.45 8.09
CA SER A 111 14.11 -6.39 7.31
C SER A 111 15.47 -6.55 7.99
N GLN A 112 15.75 -7.74 8.50
CA GLN A 112 17.04 -8.06 9.10
C GLN A 112 17.73 -9.20 8.34
N TRP A 113 19.06 -9.13 8.26
CA TRP A 113 19.85 -10.24 7.78
C TRP A 113 19.94 -11.29 8.88
N ALA A 114 19.43 -12.49 8.63
CA ALA A 114 19.70 -13.63 9.49
C ALA A 114 21.09 -14.18 9.14
N THR A 115 22.01 -14.15 10.09
CA THR A 115 23.25 -14.89 9.98
C THR A 115 22.93 -16.37 10.14
N GLY A 116 23.32 -17.19 9.19
CA GLY A 116 23.17 -18.64 9.30
C GLY A 116 23.78 -19.17 10.61
N MET A 117 23.23 -20.24 11.15
CA MET A 117 23.79 -20.89 12.33
C MET A 117 25.25 -21.25 12.04
N ASP A 118 26.16 -20.86 12.93
CA ASP A 118 27.55 -21.20 12.86
C ASP A 118 27.73 -22.72 12.81
N ARG A 119 28.69 -23.17 12.00
CA ARG A 119 28.98 -24.59 11.83
C ARG A 119 29.29 -25.30 13.14
N GLU A 120 29.92 -24.60 14.08
CA GLU A 120 30.22 -25.14 15.40
C GLU A 120 28.95 -25.34 16.23
N ARG A 121 27.99 -24.42 16.18
CA ARG A 121 26.66 -24.56 16.82
C ARG A 121 25.85 -25.69 16.18
N HIS A 122 25.88 -25.82 14.87
CA HIS A 122 25.21 -26.92 14.16
C HIS A 122 25.82 -28.26 14.56
N ASN A 123 27.13 -28.36 14.66
CA ASN A 123 27.82 -29.57 15.11
C ASN A 123 27.66 -29.84 16.62
N ALA A 124 27.38 -28.77 17.41
CA ALA A 124 27.14 -28.90 18.84
C ALA A 124 25.79 -29.58 19.15
N ASP A 125 24.80 -29.39 18.29
CA ASP A 125 23.47 -29.99 18.38
C ASP A 125 23.40 -31.31 17.58
N SER A 126 24.43 -32.12 17.63
CA SER A 126 24.45 -33.41 16.94
C SER A 126 23.94 -34.52 17.82
N TRP A 127 23.12 -35.40 17.24
CA TRP A 127 22.56 -36.61 17.87
C TRP A 127 23.53 -37.41 18.75
N ARG A 128 24.81 -37.49 18.33
CA ARG A 128 25.86 -38.22 19.06
C ARG A 128 26.20 -37.67 20.45
N LYS A 129 25.71 -36.51 20.83
CA LYS A 129 25.95 -35.89 22.14
C LYS A 129 24.84 -36.19 23.14
N TYR A 130 23.77 -36.80 22.69
CA TYR A 130 22.59 -37.16 23.52
C TYR A 130 22.52 -38.68 23.81
N GLU A 131 23.48 -39.46 23.33
CA GLU A 131 23.76 -40.85 23.76
C GLU A 131 24.77 -40.87 24.89
#